data_40108138156ce98386976dba1e46203a
#
_entry.id   40108138156ce98386976dba1e46203a
#
_cell.length_a   1.000
_cell.length_b   1.000
_cell.length_c   1.000
_cell.angle_alpha   90.00
_cell.angle_beta   90.00
_cell.angle_gamma   90.00
#
_symmetry.space_group_name_H-M   'P 1'
#
loop_
_entity.id
_entity.type
_entity.pdbx_description
1 polymer ?
#
loop_
_entity_poly.entity_id
_entity_poly.type
_entity_poly.pdbx_seq_one_letter_code
_entity_poly.pdbx_strand_id
1 'polypeptide(L)'
;MNIVKTVSAVLGVFLSVSASLHAEPAAPRKVLVVMSGADHLSLREGGRYKTGYFLNELAVPLKQLIDHGYVPVFASPDGKTPVMDENSNNPMFFAGDETKRQEALTLVRSQQGLGHPQKLSTVLKEGVDGFAGVFIPGGHAPMEDLSRDKTLGHILMAFHEEQKPTGIICHGPVALLSALPDPEAFQQAIIDGDTTHQAKLIKGWSYSGYRLTAFSTAEEQQIEGAGKQLGGSVRFYAADALAKAGARVETGEAWKSKVVVDRELVTGQQPFSDESFGRAFIARLEQSK
;
A
#
# COMPACT_ATOMS: atom_id res chain seq x y z
N MET A 1 62.41 57.05 50.00
CA MET A 1 61.96 57.29 48.63
C MET A 1 61.25 56.02 48.17
N ASN A 2 59.93 55.89 48.48
CA ASN A 2 59.20 54.67 48.30
C ASN A 2 58.31 54.84 47.02
N ILE A 3 58.56 53.96 46.04
CA ILE A 3 57.84 53.90 44.82
C ILE A 3 56.68 52.85 44.96
N VAL A 4 55.44 53.33 45.00
CA VAL A 4 54.24 52.49 45.02
C VAL A 4 53.94 52.07 43.56
N LYS A 5 53.95 50.79 43.26
CA LYS A 5 53.52 50.24 41.98
C LYS A 5 52.03 49.88 42.06
N THR A 6 51.23 50.58 41.32
CA THR A 6 49.79 50.32 41.16
C THR A 6 49.63 49.23 40.14
N VAL A 7 49.00 48.10 40.49
CA VAL A 7 48.63 47.01 39.58
C VAL A 7 47.14 47.23 39.21
N SER A 8 46.87 47.52 37.93
CA SER A 8 45.50 47.57 37.39
C SER A 8 45.09 46.18 36.96
N ALA A 9 44.05 45.62 37.59
CA ALA A 9 43.42 44.37 37.19
C ALA A 9 42.37 44.69 36.13
N VAL A 10 42.54 44.16 34.90
CA VAL A 10 41.55 44.21 33.84
C VAL A 10 40.65 42.99 33.98
N LEU A 11 39.37 43.24 34.34
CA LEU A 11 38.36 42.19 34.45
C LEU A 11 37.78 41.96 33.05
N GLY A 12 38.17 40.89 32.39
CA GLY A 12 37.61 40.47 31.09
C GLY A 12 36.24 39.79 31.28
N VAL A 13 35.18 40.44 30.85
CA VAL A 13 33.85 39.84 30.81
C VAL A 13 33.75 38.95 29.53
N PHE A 14 33.77 37.63 29.73
CA PHE A 14 33.46 36.71 28.68
C PHE A 14 31.93 36.61 28.51
N LEU A 15 31.38 37.21 27.48
CA LEU A 15 30.00 36.98 27.03
C LEU A 15 29.97 35.63 26.31
N SER A 16 29.46 34.60 26.97
CA SER A 16 29.12 33.33 26.34
C SER A 16 27.83 33.49 25.53
N VAL A 17 27.97 33.60 24.20
CA VAL A 17 26.86 33.54 23.26
C VAL A 17 26.41 32.08 23.17
N SER A 18 25.35 31.71 23.86
CA SER A 18 24.67 30.43 23.70
C SER A 18 23.94 30.45 22.35
N ALA A 19 24.54 29.86 21.32
CA ALA A 19 23.86 29.58 20.07
C ALA A 19 22.80 28.51 20.32
N SER A 20 21.54 28.92 20.35
CA SER A 20 20.40 27.99 20.31
C SER A 20 20.41 27.31 18.95
N LEU A 21 20.85 26.06 18.90
CA LEU A 21 20.67 25.18 17.75
C LEU A 21 19.15 24.98 17.57
N HIS A 22 18.55 25.77 16.71
CA HIS A 22 17.22 25.44 16.18
C HIS A 22 17.43 24.20 15.29
N ALA A 23 17.00 23.03 15.75
CA ALA A 23 16.89 21.87 14.91
C ALA A 23 15.95 22.23 13.75
N GLU A 24 16.41 22.16 12.50
CA GLU A 24 15.54 22.28 11.35
C GLU A 24 14.41 21.23 11.49
N PRO A 25 13.16 21.59 11.19
CA PRO A 25 12.08 20.62 11.20
C PRO A 25 12.44 19.47 10.26
N ALA A 26 12.41 18.25 10.77
CA ALA A 26 12.70 17.06 9.99
C ALA A 26 11.81 17.05 8.73
N ALA A 27 12.41 16.74 7.57
CA ALA A 27 11.68 16.66 6.33
C ALA A 27 10.46 15.72 6.46
N PRO A 28 9.30 16.07 5.89
CA PRO A 28 8.10 15.27 6.04
C PRO A 28 8.30 13.86 5.50
N ARG A 29 7.99 12.85 6.30
CA ARG A 29 8.12 11.44 5.93
C ARG A 29 7.00 11.07 4.95
N LYS A 30 7.33 10.88 3.69
CA LYS A 30 6.37 10.55 2.64
C LYS A 30 6.09 9.04 2.60
N VAL A 31 4.84 8.67 2.36
CA VAL A 31 4.44 7.31 2.01
C VAL A 31 3.82 7.33 0.62
N LEU A 32 4.35 6.51 -0.28
CA LEU A 32 3.77 6.32 -1.60
C LEU A 32 2.46 5.54 -1.47
N VAL A 33 1.36 6.09 -1.97
CA VAL A 33 0.07 5.41 -2.02
C VAL A 33 -0.24 5.07 -3.47
N VAL A 34 -0.07 3.79 -3.83
CA VAL A 34 -0.31 3.33 -5.20
C VAL A 34 -1.76 2.91 -5.36
N MET A 35 -2.44 3.56 -6.28
CA MET A 35 -3.84 3.32 -6.60
C MET A 35 -3.98 2.64 -7.96
N SER A 36 -4.93 1.72 -8.09
CA SER A 36 -5.36 1.25 -9.41
C SER A 36 -6.03 2.38 -10.20
N GLY A 37 -5.76 2.45 -11.50
CA GLY A 37 -6.45 3.34 -12.43
C GLY A 37 -7.67 2.68 -13.11
N ALA A 38 -7.92 1.40 -12.83
CA ALA A 38 -9.05 0.67 -13.38
C ALA A 38 -10.37 1.04 -12.69
N ASP A 39 -11.46 1.07 -13.47
CA ASP A 39 -12.82 1.36 -13.01
C ASP A 39 -13.75 0.14 -13.14
N HIS A 40 -13.20 -0.98 -13.54
CA HIS A 40 -13.88 -2.26 -13.66
C HIS A 40 -12.92 -3.43 -13.49
N LEU A 41 -13.48 -4.61 -13.24
CA LEU A 41 -12.82 -5.90 -13.31
C LEU A 41 -13.43 -6.71 -14.46
N SER A 42 -12.60 -7.22 -15.36
CA SER A 42 -13.02 -8.14 -16.42
C SER A 42 -13.34 -9.51 -15.83
N LEU A 43 -14.54 -10.02 -16.09
CA LEU A 43 -15.00 -11.30 -15.60
C LEU A 43 -14.71 -12.44 -16.59
N ARG A 44 -14.73 -13.67 -16.11
CA ARG A 44 -14.42 -14.88 -16.87
C ARG A 44 -15.39 -15.07 -18.03
N GLU A 45 -16.67 -14.77 -17.82
CA GLU A 45 -17.73 -14.92 -18.79
C GLU A 45 -17.82 -13.78 -19.83
N GLY A 46 -16.82 -12.87 -19.83
CA GLY A 46 -16.77 -11.73 -20.75
C GLY A 46 -17.52 -10.47 -20.27
N GLY A 47 -18.13 -10.50 -19.09
CA GLY A 47 -18.75 -9.33 -18.46
C GLY A 47 -17.71 -8.40 -17.78
N ARG A 48 -18.22 -7.29 -17.24
CA ARG A 48 -17.44 -6.33 -16.46
C ARG A 48 -18.16 -6.01 -15.16
N TYR A 49 -17.43 -6.09 -14.05
CA TYR A 49 -17.88 -5.63 -12.75
C TYR A 49 -17.33 -4.24 -12.49
N LYS A 50 -18.20 -3.25 -12.26
CA LYS A 50 -17.79 -1.88 -11.93
C LYS A 50 -17.17 -1.89 -10.53
N THR A 51 -15.93 -1.44 -10.40
CA THR A 51 -15.17 -1.43 -9.16
C THR A 51 -14.17 -0.28 -9.12
N GLY A 52 -13.39 -0.20 -8.05
CA GLY A 52 -12.35 0.76 -7.80
C GLY A 52 -11.62 0.43 -6.50
N TYR A 53 -11.11 1.45 -5.78
CA TYR A 53 -10.58 1.23 -4.44
C TYR A 53 -11.72 1.03 -3.42
N PHE A 54 -11.47 0.24 -2.38
CA PHE A 54 -12.42 0.02 -1.30
C PHE A 54 -12.26 1.10 -0.22
N LEU A 55 -13.36 1.79 0.14
CA LEU A 55 -13.32 3.03 0.92
C LEU A 55 -12.59 2.89 2.26
N ASN A 56 -12.98 1.94 3.11
CA ASN A 56 -12.36 1.77 4.44
C ASN A 56 -10.92 1.28 4.34
N GLU A 57 -10.59 0.45 3.32
CA GLU A 57 -9.24 -0.06 3.09
C GLU A 57 -8.25 1.03 2.67
N LEU A 58 -8.74 2.11 2.06
CA LEU A 58 -7.95 3.31 1.83
C LEU A 58 -8.01 4.25 3.04
N ALA A 59 -9.22 4.63 3.48
CA ALA A 59 -9.42 5.74 4.41
C ALA A 59 -8.88 5.46 5.82
N VAL A 60 -9.07 4.26 6.35
CA VAL A 60 -8.67 3.92 7.71
C VAL A 60 -7.14 3.89 7.86
N PRO A 61 -6.37 3.16 7.03
CA PRO A 61 -4.92 3.22 7.08
C PRO A 61 -4.36 4.61 6.72
N LEU A 62 -4.99 5.32 5.77
CA LEU A 62 -4.59 6.68 5.38
C LEU A 62 -4.70 7.64 6.56
N LYS A 63 -5.82 7.58 7.31
CA LYS A 63 -6.00 8.39 8.51
C LYS A 63 -4.90 8.11 9.53
N GLN A 64 -4.61 6.83 9.78
CA GLN A 64 -3.56 6.44 10.72
C GLN A 64 -2.18 6.95 10.26
N LEU A 65 -1.85 6.87 8.96
CA LEU A 65 -0.62 7.44 8.40
C LEU A 65 -0.52 8.95 8.70
N ILE A 66 -1.57 9.70 8.41
CA ILE A 66 -1.62 11.16 8.61
C ILE A 66 -1.51 11.50 10.11
N ASP A 67 -2.22 10.79 10.97
CA ASP A 67 -2.20 10.99 12.43
C ASP A 67 -0.78 10.75 13.02
N HIS A 68 0.04 9.91 12.37
CA HIS A 68 1.44 9.64 12.75
C HIS A 68 2.45 10.52 11.99
N GLY A 69 1.97 11.58 11.32
CA GLY A 69 2.80 12.59 10.66
C GLY A 69 3.41 12.15 9.33
N TYR A 70 2.87 11.12 8.69
CA TYR A 70 3.24 10.77 7.33
C TYR A 70 2.45 11.57 6.30
N VAL A 71 3.11 11.91 5.20
CA VAL A 71 2.50 12.63 4.08
C VAL A 71 2.23 11.65 2.94
N PRO A 72 0.97 11.37 2.59
CA PRO A 72 0.64 10.50 1.48
C PRO A 72 0.97 11.18 0.15
N VAL A 73 1.61 10.42 -0.75
CA VAL A 73 1.85 10.82 -2.14
C VAL A 73 1.19 9.78 -3.03
N PHE A 74 0.16 10.21 -3.77
CA PHE A 74 -0.62 9.29 -4.59
C PHE A 74 -0.02 9.10 -5.98
N ALA A 75 -0.03 7.85 -6.45
CA ALA A 75 0.37 7.50 -7.82
C ALA A 75 -0.57 6.43 -8.40
N SER A 76 -0.72 6.41 -9.71
CA SER A 76 -1.44 5.36 -10.44
C SER A 76 -0.73 5.07 -11.78
N PRO A 77 -0.98 3.97 -12.48
CA PRO A 77 -0.24 3.58 -13.69
C PRO A 77 -0.02 4.73 -14.67
N ASP A 78 -1.09 5.37 -15.09
CA ASP A 78 -1.07 6.47 -16.08
C ASP A 78 -1.34 7.86 -15.49
N GLY A 79 -1.37 8.00 -14.18
CA GLY A 79 -1.80 9.25 -13.52
C GLY A 79 -3.33 9.46 -13.60
N LYS A 80 -4.08 8.42 -13.90
CA LYS A 80 -5.55 8.45 -13.94
C LYS A 80 -6.09 8.52 -12.51
N THR A 81 -7.05 9.41 -12.27
CA THR A 81 -7.76 9.53 -11.01
C THR A 81 -8.46 8.22 -10.66
N PRO A 82 -8.16 7.60 -9.51
CA PRO A 82 -8.83 6.38 -9.08
C PRO A 82 -10.30 6.60 -8.80
N VAL A 83 -11.12 5.59 -9.04
CA VAL A 83 -12.53 5.59 -8.67
C VAL A 83 -12.76 4.74 -7.43
N MET A 84 -13.80 5.06 -6.67
CA MET A 84 -14.23 4.27 -5.51
C MET A 84 -15.15 3.14 -5.96
N ASP A 85 -15.01 1.97 -5.36
CA ASP A 85 -16.05 0.94 -5.44
C ASP A 85 -17.24 1.36 -4.58
N GLU A 86 -18.38 1.62 -5.22
CA GLU A 86 -19.58 2.12 -4.53
C GLU A 86 -20.14 1.14 -3.50
N ASN A 87 -19.88 -0.17 -3.63
CA ASN A 87 -20.28 -1.15 -2.61
C ASN A 87 -19.53 -0.94 -1.29
N SER A 88 -18.33 -0.33 -1.33
CA SER A 88 -17.54 -0.01 -0.14
C SER A 88 -18.10 1.18 0.66
N ASN A 89 -18.96 1.97 0.05
CA ASN A 89 -19.61 3.12 0.69
C ASN A 89 -20.80 2.68 1.56
N ASN A 90 -20.54 1.78 2.50
CA ASN A 90 -21.55 1.16 3.35
C ASN A 90 -21.11 1.18 4.81
N PRO A 91 -21.99 1.60 5.77
CA PRO A 91 -21.66 1.64 7.19
C PRO A 91 -21.17 0.31 7.76
N MET A 92 -21.55 -0.83 7.16
CA MET A 92 -21.13 -2.16 7.64
C MET A 92 -19.60 -2.31 7.71
N PHE A 93 -18.86 -1.65 6.81
CA PHE A 93 -17.40 -1.64 6.79
C PHE A 93 -16.77 -0.68 7.81
N PHE A 94 -17.61 0.03 8.54
CA PHE A 94 -17.25 0.96 9.61
C PHE A 94 -17.91 0.54 10.94
N ALA A 95 -18.06 -0.75 11.16
CA ALA A 95 -18.75 -1.33 12.32
C ALA A 95 -20.20 -0.82 12.53
N GLY A 96 -20.90 -0.49 11.45
CA GLY A 96 -22.26 0.06 11.44
C GLY A 96 -22.31 1.57 11.74
N ASP A 97 -21.18 2.25 11.89
CA ASP A 97 -21.09 3.66 12.25
C ASP A 97 -21.12 4.57 11.01
N GLU A 98 -22.26 5.23 10.81
CA GLU A 98 -22.48 6.17 9.70
C GLU A 98 -21.57 7.41 9.80
N THR A 99 -21.25 7.86 11.01
CA THR A 99 -20.38 9.03 11.21
C THR A 99 -18.98 8.72 10.73
N LYS A 100 -18.42 7.56 11.11
CA LYS A 100 -17.10 7.11 10.62
C LYS A 100 -17.06 6.96 9.11
N ARG A 101 -18.15 6.45 8.50
CA ARG A 101 -18.23 6.34 7.04
C ARG A 101 -18.16 7.72 6.38
N GLN A 102 -18.89 8.71 6.90
CA GLN A 102 -18.89 10.10 6.39
C GLN A 102 -17.52 10.77 6.59
N GLU A 103 -16.88 10.55 7.73
CA GLU A 103 -15.52 11.03 8.00
C GLU A 103 -14.52 10.44 6.99
N ALA A 104 -14.62 9.14 6.71
CA ALA A 104 -13.79 8.47 5.71
C ALA A 104 -13.98 9.07 4.32
N LEU A 105 -15.22 9.30 3.88
CA LEU A 105 -15.51 9.98 2.61
C LEU A 105 -14.93 11.39 2.56
N THR A 106 -15.07 12.15 3.64
CA THR A 106 -14.55 13.51 3.75
C THR A 106 -13.02 13.51 3.68
N LEU A 107 -12.36 12.61 4.42
CA LEU A 107 -10.91 12.46 4.40
C LEU A 107 -10.40 12.15 2.98
N VAL A 108 -10.99 11.15 2.32
CA VAL A 108 -10.55 10.75 0.97
C VAL A 108 -10.76 11.88 -0.04
N ARG A 109 -11.91 12.56 0.00
CA ARG A 109 -12.20 13.69 -0.88
C ARG A 109 -11.31 14.91 -0.64
N SER A 110 -10.79 15.09 0.57
CA SER A 110 -9.86 16.18 0.89
C SER A 110 -8.44 15.95 0.35
N GLN A 111 -8.11 14.72 -0.09
CA GLN A 111 -6.79 14.39 -0.63
C GLN A 111 -6.63 14.91 -2.07
N GLN A 112 -6.08 16.11 -2.23
CA GLN A 112 -5.86 16.70 -3.57
C GLN A 112 -5.02 15.79 -4.49
N GLY A 113 -3.99 15.14 -3.92
CA GLY A 113 -3.13 14.22 -4.67
C GLY A 113 -3.87 12.98 -5.21
N LEU A 114 -4.98 12.57 -4.60
CA LEU A 114 -5.81 11.48 -5.11
C LEU A 114 -6.57 11.88 -6.38
N GLY A 115 -6.98 13.15 -6.48
CA GLY A 115 -7.61 13.69 -7.70
C GLY A 115 -6.64 13.86 -8.87
N HIS A 116 -5.35 14.00 -8.56
CA HIS A 116 -4.28 14.21 -9.54
C HIS A 116 -3.05 13.36 -9.17
N PRO A 117 -3.14 12.03 -9.22
CA PRO A 117 -2.04 11.16 -8.85
C PRO A 117 -0.88 11.28 -9.84
N GLN A 118 0.33 11.04 -9.35
CA GLN A 118 1.51 10.94 -10.20
C GLN A 118 1.43 9.68 -11.07
N LYS A 119 2.12 9.70 -12.22
CA LYS A 119 2.34 8.47 -13.00
C LYS A 119 3.37 7.59 -12.31
N LEU A 120 3.18 6.27 -12.29
CA LEU A 120 4.18 5.35 -11.78
C LEU A 120 5.53 5.50 -12.51
N SER A 121 5.52 5.83 -13.79
CA SER A 121 6.76 6.10 -14.55
C SER A 121 7.54 7.32 -14.02
N THR A 122 6.85 8.31 -13.47
CA THR A 122 7.49 9.46 -12.80
C THR A 122 8.14 9.01 -11.49
N VAL A 123 7.40 8.26 -10.66
CA VAL A 123 7.92 7.71 -9.40
C VAL A 123 9.15 6.84 -9.65
N LEU A 124 9.11 5.95 -10.65
CA LEU A 124 10.23 5.08 -10.99
C LEU A 124 11.47 5.91 -11.40
N LYS A 125 11.27 6.96 -12.18
CA LYS A 125 12.35 7.84 -12.62
C LYS A 125 12.98 8.64 -11.47
N GLU A 126 12.17 9.09 -10.51
CA GLU A 126 12.62 9.86 -9.34
C GLU A 126 13.24 8.96 -8.25
N GLY A 127 12.97 7.65 -8.29
CA GLY A 127 13.41 6.69 -7.29
C GLY A 127 12.54 6.67 -6.04
N VAL A 128 12.86 5.75 -5.12
CA VAL A 128 12.08 5.51 -3.90
C VAL A 128 12.70 6.08 -2.63
N ASP A 129 13.89 6.70 -2.72
CA ASP A 129 14.67 7.20 -1.56
C ASP A 129 13.87 8.16 -0.68
N GLY A 130 13.05 9.00 -1.32
CA GLY A 130 12.23 10.01 -0.65
C GLY A 130 11.01 9.46 0.11
N PHE A 131 10.75 8.14 0.02
CA PHE A 131 9.61 7.49 0.66
C PHE A 131 10.04 6.65 1.85
N ALA A 132 9.29 6.73 2.93
CA ALA A 132 9.43 5.87 4.10
C ALA A 132 8.85 4.47 3.88
N GLY A 133 7.92 4.31 2.94
CA GLY A 133 7.28 3.06 2.60
C GLY A 133 6.26 3.24 1.48
N VAL A 134 5.63 2.13 1.06
CA VAL A 134 4.56 2.11 0.07
C VAL A 134 3.30 1.45 0.63
N PHE A 135 2.15 2.03 0.31
CA PHE A 135 0.82 1.52 0.66
C PHE A 135 -0.01 1.28 -0.59
N ILE A 136 -0.66 0.11 -0.69
CA ILE A 136 -1.56 -0.25 -1.78
C ILE A 136 -2.89 -0.70 -1.17
N PRO A 137 -3.98 0.08 -1.28
CA PRO A 137 -5.30 -0.34 -0.85
C PRO A 137 -5.87 -1.41 -1.79
N GLY A 138 -6.94 -2.07 -1.32
CA GLY A 138 -7.62 -3.09 -2.11
C GLY A 138 -8.83 -2.55 -2.89
N GLY A 139 -9.87 -3.39 -2.98
CA GLY A 139 -10.89 -3.41 -3.99
C GLY A 139 -10.45 -4.33 -5.14
N HIS A 140 -11.33 -4.66 -6.07
CA HIS A 140 -10.99 -5.59 -7.16
C HIS A 140 -10.14 -4.95 -8.27
N ALA A 141 -10.12 -3.62 -8.37
CA ALA A 141 -9.41 -2.90 -9.42
C ALA A 141 -7.92 -3.27 -9.58
N PRO A 142 -7.11 -3.53 -8.51
CA PRO A 142 -5.74 -4.00 -8.61
C PRO A 142 -5.55 -5.29 -9.44
N MET A 143 -6.58 -6.14 -9.51
CA MET A 143 -6.54 -7.36 -10.32
C MET A 143 -6.57 -7.08 -11.83
N GLU A 144 -7.14 -5.93 -12.23
CA GLU A 144 -7.24 -5.55 -13.65
C GLU A 144 -5.93 -4.97 -14.19
N ASP A 145 -5.25 -4.10 -13.42
CA ASP A 145 -4.07 -3.36 -13.88
C ASP A 145 -2.80 -3.62 -13.06
N LEU A 146 -2.83 -3.44 -11.73
CA LEU A 146 -1.63 -3.45 -10.89
C LEU A 146 -0.91 -4.80 -10.89
N SER A 147 -1.64 -5.91 -11.03
CA SER A 147 -1.08 -7.27 -11.00
C SER A 147 -0.08 -7.53 -12.12
N ARG A 148 -0.08 -6.73 -13.18
CA ARG A 148 0.77 -6.90 -14.38
C ARG A 148 1.52 -5.63 -14.81
N ASP A 149 1.43 -4.54 -14.04
CA ASP A 149 2.14 -3.29 -14.35
C ASP A 149 3.64 -3.44 -14.06
N LYS A 150 4.44 -3.58 -15.11
CA LYS A 150 5.90 -3.75 -14.99
C LYS A 150 6.59 -2.55 -14.33
N THR A 151 6.04 -1.34 -14.46
CA THR A 151 6.58 -0.14 -13.80
C THR A 151 6.39 -0.24 -12.29
N LEU A 152 5.20 -0.68 -11.85
CA LEU A 152 4.96 -0.98 -10.43
C LEU A 152 5.87 -2.09 -9.93
N GLY A 153 6.07 -3.15 -10.74
CA GLY A 153 6.99 -4.23 -10.40
C GLY A 153 8.40 -3.73 -10.07
N HIS A 154 8.95 -2.84 -10.88
CA HIS A 154 10.27 -2.23 -10.62
C HIS A 154 10.26 -1.36 -9.37
N ILE A 155 9.19 -0.58 -9.13
CA ILE A 155 9.05 0.22 -7.91
C ILE A 155 9.02 -0.68 -6.67
N LEU A 156 8.21 -1.74 -6.67
CA LEU A 156 8.11 -2.69 -5.56
C LEU A 156 9.45 -3.41 -5.30
N MET A 157 10.19 -3.75 -6.35
CA MET A 157 11.53 -4.32 -6.21
C MET A 157 12.49 -3.33 -5.54
N ALA A 158 12.45 -2.03 -5.89
CA ALA A 158 13.26 -1.02 -5.24
C ALA A 158 12.92 -0.88 -3.73
N PHE A 159 11.63 -0.88 -3.36
CA PHE A 159 11.22 -0.91 -1.95
C PHE A 159 11.71 -2.17 -1.23
N HIS A 160 11.64 -3.33 -1.90
CA HIS A 160 12.10 -4.61 -1.38
C HIS A 160 13.63 -4.60 -1.16
N GLU A 161 14.43 -4.16 -2.13
CA GLU A 161 15.88 -4.09 -2.06
C GLU A 161 16.35 -3.17 -0.92
N GLU A 162 15.64 -2.06 -0.70
CA GLU A 162 15.89 -1.13 0.40
C GLU A 162 15.25 -1.56 1.72
N GLN A 163 14.56 -2.70 1.77
CA GLN A 163 13.82 -3.21 2.93
C GLN A 163 12.82 -2.20 3.52
N LYS A 164 12.30 -1.31 2.67
CA LYS A 164 11.31 -0.31 3.05
C LYS A 164 9.94 -0.93 3.22
N PRO A 165 9.20 -0.55 4.27
CA PRO A 165 7.88 -1.07 4.56
C PRO A 165 6.92 -1.02 3.38
N THR A 166 6.33 -2.16 3.08
CA THR A 166 5.34 -2.36 2.02
C THR A 166 4.04 -2.86 2.64
N GLY A 167 3.02 -2.01 2.68
CA GLY A 167 1.70 -2.33 3.24
C GLY A 167 0.67 -2.54 2.14
N ILE A 168 -0.01 -3.69 2.12
CA ILE A 168 -0.97 -4.02 1.06
C ILE A 168 -2.17 -4.78 1.65
N ILE A 169 -3.40 -4.46 1.23
CA ILE A 169 -4.61 -5.07 1.80
C ILE A 169 -5.56 -5.63 0.75
N CYS A 170 -6.32 -6.65 1.09
CA CYS A 170 -7.45 -7.22 0.34
C CYS A 170 -7.00 -7.87 -0.99
N HIS A 171 -7.46 -7.36 -2.13
CA HIS A 171 -6.95 -7.79 -3.44
C HIS A 171 -5.64 -7.10 -3.83
N GLY A 172 -5.27 -6.01 -3.13
CA GLY A 172 -4.03 -5.28 -3.38
C GLY A 172 -2.78 -6.16 -3.48
N PRO A 173 -2.60 -7.23 -2.66
CA PRO A 173 -1.41 -8.09 -2.74
C PRO A 173 -1.12 -8.70 -4.11
N VAL A 174 -2.10 -8.78 -5.03
CA VAL A 174 -1.83 -9.19 -6.41
C VAL A 174 -0.84 -8.26 -7.12
N ALA A 175 -0.69 -7.02 -6.64
CA ALA A 175 0.32 -6.09 -7.15
C ALA A 175 1.75 -6.63 -7.04
N LEU A 176 2.03 -7.53 -6.07
CA LEU A 176 3.33 -8.18 -5.93
C LEU A 176 3.68 -9.06 -7.13
N LEU A 177 2.67 -9.55 -7.87
CA LEU A 177 2.87 -10.33 -9.10
C LEU A 177 3.49 -9.50 -10.22
N SER A 178 3.33 -8.17 -10.20
CA SER A 178 3.96 -7.26 -11.17
C SER A 178 5.49 -7.31 -11.14
N ALA A 179 6.08 -7.76 -10.01
CA ALA A 179 7.52 -7.97 -9.84
C ALA A 179 8.03 -9.30 -10.44
N LEU A 180 7.18 -10.11 -11.05
CA LEU A 180 7.59 -11.27 -11.86
C LEU A 180 8.34 -10.81 -13.12
N PRO A 181 9.25 -11.63 -13.68
CA PRO A 181 9.93 -11.30 -14.93
C PRO A 181 8.97 -11.02 -16.09
N ASP A 182 7.89 -11.78 -16.19
CA ASP A 182 6.80 -11.57 -17.14
C ASP A 182 5.43 -11.74 -16.46
N PRO A 183 4.92 -10.69 -15.80
CA PRO A 183 3.69 -10.76 -15.03
C PRO A 183 2.45 -10.97 -15.91
N GLU A 184 2.44 -10.46 -17.14
CA GLU A 184 1.33 -10.64 -18.08
C GLU A 184 1.21 -12.07 -18.56
N ALA A 185 2.34 -12.69 -18.96
CA ALA A 185 2.39 -14.09 -19.33
C ALA A 185 2.00 -15.00 -18.15
N PHE A 186 2.43 -14.68 -16.93
CA PHE A 186 2.05 -15.43 -15.75
C PHE A 186 0.55 -15.35 -15.46
N GLN A 187 -0.04 -14.15 -15.52
CA GLN A 187 -1.48 -13.99 -15.36
C GLN A 187 -2.26 -14.78 -16.41
N GLN A 188 -1.83 -14.74 -17.68
CA GLN A 188 -2.47 -15.50 -18.74
C GLN A 188 -2.35 -17.01 -18.48
N ALA A 189 -1.17 -17.50 -18.10
CA ALA A 189 -0.96 -18.91 -17.78
C ALA A 189 -1.83 -19.39 -16.60
N ILE A 190 -2.13 -18.51 -15.61
CA ILE A 190 -3.08 -18.83 -14.54
C ILE A 190 -4.50 -18.97 -15.10
N ILE A 191 -4.92 -18.03 -15.93
CA ILE A 191 -6.26 -18.01 -16.53
C ILE A 191 -6.49 -19.23 -17.41
N ASP A 192 -5.47 -19.64 -18.17
CA ASP A 192 -5.51 -20.81 -19.06
C ASP A 192 -5.30 -22.14 -18.33
N GLY A 193 -4.91 -22.12 -17.05
CA GLY A 193 -4.62 -23.31 -16.25
C GLY A 193 -3.31 -24.01 -16.67
N ASP A 194 -2.40 -23.34 -17.39
CA ASP A 194 -1.11 -23.88 -17.83
C ASP A 194 -0.08 -23.88 -16.69
N THR A 195 -0.11 -24.91 -15.87
CA THR A 195 0.80 -25.07 -14.72
C THR A 195 2.26 -25.21 -15.12
N THR A 196 2.53 -25.79 -16.31
CA THR A 196 3.90 -25.95 -16.82
C THR A 196 4.53 -24.59 -17.15
N HIS A 197 3.76 -23.71 -17.76
CA HIS A 197 4.21 -22.35 -18.08
C HIS A 197 4.34 -21.50 -16.81
N GLN A 198 3.36 -21.57 -15.89
CA GLN A 198 3.45 -20.91 -14.58
C GLN A 198 4.77 -21.21 -13.87
N ALA A 199 5.17 -22.49 -13.77
CA ALA A 199 6.40 -22.91 -13.10
C ALA A 199 7.70 -22.32 -13.70
N LYS A 200 7.69 -21.94 -14.98
CA LYS A 200 8.81 -21.28 -15.64
C LYS A 200 8.87 -19.80 -15.34
N LEU A 201 7.70 -19.15 -15.25
CA LEU A 201 7.56 -17.70 -15.13
C LEU A 201 7.81 -17.16 -13.70
N ILE A 202 7.72 -18.03 -12.68
CA ILE A 202 7.93 -17.62 -11.27
C ILE A 202 9.40 -17.60 -10.84
N LYS A 203 10.32 -18.03 -11.69
CA LYS A 203 11.75 -18.11 -11.33
C LYS A 203 12.31 -16.72 -11.08
N GLY A 204 12.93 -16.55 -9.90
CA GLY A 204 13.54 -15.28 -9.52
C GLY A 204 12.57 -14.24 -8.98
N TRP A 205 11.31 -14.60 -8.68
CA TRP A 205 10.39 -13.68 -8.04
C TRP A 205 10.83 -13.35 -6.61
N SER A 206 11.03 -12.07 -6.33
CA SER A 206 11.60 -11.58 -5.06
C SER A 206 10.75 -11.90 -3.83
N TYR A 207 9.43 -12.05 -4.00
CA TYR A 207 8.52 -12.39 -2.90
C TYR A 207 8.26 -13.90 -2.75
N SER A 208 9.02 -14.76 -3.45
CA SER A 208 8.95 -16.21 -3.26
C SER A 208 9.30 -16.58 -1.82
N GLY A 209 8.47 -17.41 -1.20
CA GLY A 209 8.62 -17.84 0.18
C GLY A 209 8.21 -16.83 1.24
N TYR A 210 7.79 -15.61 0.88
CA TYR A 210 7.20 -14.64 1.82
C TYR A 210 5.87 -15.17 2.37
N ARG A 211 5.68 -14.98 3.69
CA ARG A 211 4.38 -15.16 4.33
C ARG A 211 3.55 -13.92 4.08
N LEU A 212 2.32 -14.10 3.61
CA LEU A 212 1.40 -13.00 3.34
C LEU A 212 -0.05 -13.47 3.41
N THR A 213 -0.98 -12.55 3.45
CA THR A 213 -2.41 -12.81 3.26
C THR A 213 -2.96 -11.92 2.14
N ALA A 214 -4.08 -12.32 1.58
CA ALA A 214 -4.83 -11.58 0.57
C ALA A 214 -6.30 -11.97 0.67
N PHE A 215 -7.18 -11.30 -0.07
CA PHE A 215 -8.58 -11.71 -0.19
C PHE A 215 -8.66 -13.18 -0.57
N SER A 216 -9.32 -13.96 0.29
CA SER A 216 -9.27 -15.42 0.17
C SER A 216 -10.19 -15.94 -0.92
N THR A 217 -9.83 -17.07 -1.51
CA THR A 217 -10.68 -17.78 -2.47
C THR A 217 -12.07 -18.11 -1.86
N ALA A 218 -12.12 -18.45 -0.57
CA ALA A 218 -13.38 -18.74 0.11
C ALA A 218 -14.30 -17.51 0.26
N GLU A 219 -13.70 -16.30 0.44
CA GLU A 219 -14.45 -15.03 0.47
C GLU A 219 -14.92 -14.65 -0.94
N GLU A 220 -14.05 -14.79 -1.94
CA GLU A 220 -14.39 -14.48 -3.34
C GLU A 220 -15.57 -15.33 -3.83
N GLN A 221 -15.57 -16.64 -3.56
CA GLN A 221 -16.65 -17.55 -3.94
C GLN A 221 -18.00 -17.21 -3.31
N GLN A 222 -18.03 -16.46 -2.20
CA GLN A 222 -19.28 -16.00 -1.60
C GLN A 222 -19.91 -14.84 -2.37
N ILE A 223 -19.10 -14.00 -3.06
CA ILE A 223 -19.56 -12.78 -3.73
C ILE A 223 -19.56 -12.89 -5.25
N GLU A 224 -18.86 -13.86 -5.85
CA GLU A 224 -18.86 -14.11 -7.29
C GLU A 224 -20.00 -15.00 -7.76
N GLY A 225 -20.35 -14.93 -9.05
CA GLY A 225 -21.35 -15.73 -9.72
C GLY A 225 -22.61 -14.94 -10.11
N ALA A 226 -23.42 -15.55 -10.97
CA ALA A 226 -24.68 -14.96 -11.43
C ALA A 226 -25.61 -14.70 -10.25
N GLY A 227 -26.18 -13.51 -10.17
CA GLY A 227 -27.10 -13.10 -9.11
C GLY A 227 -26.43 -12.72 -7.78
N LYS A 228 -25.10 -12.80 -7.69
CA LYS A 228 -24.32 -12.29 -6.56
C LYS A 228 -23.70 -10.92 -6.90
N GLN A 229 -22.88 -10.39 -5.97
CA GLN A 229 -22.33 -9.03 -6.07
C GLN A 229 -21.58 -8.79 -7.38
N LEU A 230 -20.72 -9.72 -7.82
CA LEU A 230 -19.92 -9.53 -9.03
C LEU A 230 -20.70 -9.76 -10.33
N GLY A 231 -21.82 -10.49 -10.28
CA GLY A 231 -22.61 -10.84 -11.46
C GLY A 231 -21.95 -11.84 -12.41
N GLY A 232 -20.78 -12.36 -12.08
CA GLY A 232 -19.98 -13.34 -12.80
C GLY A 232 -18.78 -13.78 -11.96
N SER A 233 -17.87 -14.55 -12.55
CA SER A 233 -16.72 -15.10 -11.84
C SER A 233 -15.45 -14.33 -12.13
N VAL A 234 -14.56 -14.21 -11.13
CA VAL A 234 -13.22 -13.65 -11.36
C VAL A 234 -12.41 -14.55 -12.31
N ARG A 235 -11.49 -13.98 -13.06
CA ARG A 235 -10.64 -14.75 -13.97
C ARG A 235 -9.61 -15.58 -13.22
N PHE A 236 -9.18 -15.15 -12.06
CA PHE A 236 -8.30 -15.86 -11.13
C PHE A 236 -8.53 -15.35 -9.70
N TYR A 237 -8.23 -16.16 -8.70
CA TYR A 237 -8.31 -15.80 -7.29
C TYR A 237 -7.00 -15.18 -6.81
N ALA A 238 -7.06 -14.10 -6.05
CA ALA A 238 -5.90 -13.36 -5.56
C ALA A 238 -4.96 -14.23 -4.71
N ALA A 239 -5.52 -14.92 -3.70
CA ALA A 239 -4.75 -15.78 -2.81
C ALA A 239 -4.08 -16.95 -3.58
N ASP A 240 -4.83 -17.59 -4.49
CA ASP A 240 -4.32 -18.72 -5.29
C ASP A 240 -3.20 -18.28 -6.25
N ALA A 241 -3.33 -17.12 -6.88
CA ALA A 241 -2.33 -16.60 -7.79
C ALA A 241 -0.99 -16.33 -7.09
N LEU A 242 -1.05 -15.72 -5.89
CA LEU A 242 0.12 -15.46 -5.05
C LEU A 242 0.77 -16.77 -4.57
N ALA A 243 -0.04 -17.77 -4.17
CA ALA A 243 0.46 -19.08 -3.80
C ALA A 243 1.15 -19.79 -4.98
N LYS A 244 0.56 -19.72 -6.19
CA LYS A 244 1.15 -20.28 -7.42
C LYS A 244 2.44 -19.57 -7.82
N ALA A 245 2.59 -18.27 -7.50
CA ALA A 245 3.84 -17.54 -7.70
C ALA A 245 4.94 -17.94 -6.70
N GLY A 246 4.60 -18.63 -5.62
CA GLY A 246 5.56 -19.16 -4.65
C GLY A 246 5.49 -18.48 -3.27
N ALA A 247 4.49 -17.63 -2.98
CA ALA A 247 4.27 -17.10 -1.65
C ALA A 247 3.66 -18.17 -0.71
N ARG A 248 3.88 -17.99 0.58
CA ARG A 248 3.21 -18.74 1.65
C ARG A 248 1.97 -17.98 2.09
N VAL A 249 0.87 -18.22 1.40
CA VAL A 249 -0.39 -17.50 1.66
C VAL A 249 -1.08 -18.08 2.90
N GLU A 250 -1.33 -17.23 3.90
CA GLU A 250 -2.01 -17.55 5.15
C GLU A 250 -3.37 -16.86 5.19
N THR A 251 -4.43 -17.59 4.92
CA THR A 251 -5.80 -17.08 5.06
C THR A 251 -6.38 -17.44 6.43
N GLY A 252 -7.12 -16.50 7.01
CA GLY A 252 -7.92 -16.71 8.22
C GLY A 252 -9.35 -17.11 7.88
N GLU A 253 -10.20 -17.15 8.93
CA GLU A 253 -11.64 -17.31 8.76
C GLU A 253 -12.20 -16.17 7.91
N ALA A 254 -13.13 -16.50 6.99
CA ALA A 254 -13.75 -15.53 6.10
C ALA A 254 -14.42 -14.39 6.90
N TRP A 255 -14.21 -13.15 6.43
CA TRP A 255 -14.75 -11.91 7.02
C TRP A 255 -14.26 -11.61 8.45
N LYS A 256 -13.21 -12.31 8.93
CA LYS A 256 -12.53 -11.98 10.18
C LYS A 256 -11.20 -11.28 9.91
N SER A 257 -10.87 -10.30 10.74
CA SER A 257 -9.60 -9.57 10.62
C SER A 257 -8.41 -10.53 10.64
N LYS A 258 -7.56 -10.46 9.61
CA LYS A 258 -6.31 -11.20 9.52
C LYS A 258 -5.24 -10.28 8.94
N VAL A 259 -4.11 -10.18 9.63
CA VAL A 259 -2.91 -9.46 9.20
C VAL A 259 -1.72 -10.41 9.27
N VAL A 260 -0.86 -10.35 8.29
CA VAL A 260 0.42 -11.08 8.25
C VAL A 260 1.54 -10.08 8.06
N VAL A 261 2.58 -10.21 8.87
CA VAL A 261 3.82 -9.41 8.76
C VAL A 261 4.97 -10.37 8.51
N ASP A 262 5.73 -10.11 7.46
CA ASP A 262 6.95 -10.85 7.14
C ASP A 262 7.98 -9.90 6.54
N ARG A 263 9.10 -9.71 7.26
CA ARG A 263 10.16 -8.75 6.89
C ARG A 263 9.59 -7.34 6.72
N GLU A 264 9.77 -6.69 5.57
CA GLU A 264 9.24 -5.37 5.26
C GLU A 264 7.76 -5.38 4.83
N LEU A 265 7.21 -6.57 4.53
CA LEU A 265 5.85 -6.72 4.00
C LEU A 265 4.81 -6.86 5.12
N VAL A 266 3.76 -6.05 5.04
CA VAL A 266 2.56 -6.11 5.88
C VAL A 266 1.35 -6.31 4.99
N THR A 267 0.57 -7.37 5.20
CA THR A 267 -0.63 -7.64 4.40
C THR A 267 -1.86 -7.81 5.26
N GLY A 268 -3.00 -7.29 4.79
CA GLY A 268 -4.33 -7.47 5.36
C GLY A 268 -5.23 -8.29 4.44
N GLN A 269 -6.07 -9.19 4.99
CA GLN A 269 -6.84 -10.13 4.18
C GLN A 269 -8.00 -9.50 3.42
N GLN A 270 -8.76 -8.60 4.05
CA GLN A 270 -10.05 -8.12 3.53
C GLN A 270 -10.50 -6.86 4.32
N PRO A 271 -11.66 -6.23 3.99
CA PRO A 271 -12.06 -4.93 4.53
C PRO A 271 -12.04 -4.81 6.07
N PHE A 272 -12.43 -5.87 6.79
CA PHE A 272 -12.43 -5.84 8.27
C PHE A 272 -11.03 -6.00 8.90
N SER A 273 -9.98 -6.05 8.07
CA SER A 273 -8.58 -6.04 8.53
C SER A 273 -7.99 -4.61 8.60
N ASP A 274 -8.69 -3.62 8.10
CA ASP A 274 -8.24 -2.23 7.88
C ASP A 274 -7.53 -1.60 9.09
N GLU A 275 -8.19 -1.61 10.26
CA GLU A 275 -7.67 -1.06 11.52
C GLU A 275 -6.40 -1.77 11.99
N SER A 276 -6.42 -3.11 11.98
CA SER A 276 -5.29 -3.93 12.43
C SER A 276 -4.12 -3.84 11.46
N PHE A 277 -4.42 -3.80 10.17
CA PHE A 277 -3.45 -3.63 9.09
C PHE A 277 -2.75 -2.26 9.20
N GLY A 278 -3.52 -1.18 9.34
CA GLY A 278 -2.94 0.15 9.45
C GLY A 278 -2.01 0.29 10.67
N ARG A 279 -2.43 -0.24 11.85
CA ARG A 279 -1.55 -0.26 13.04
C ARG A 279 -0.27 -1.06 12.80
N ALA A 280 -0.35 -2.23 12.16
CA ALA A 280 0.82 -3.06 11.87
C ALA A 280 1.75 -2.36 10.85
N PHE A 281 1.20 -1.69 9.85
CA PHE A 281 1.98 -0.94 8.87
C PHE A 281 2.68 0.27 9.49
N ILE A 282 2.00 1.06 10.34
CA ILE A 282 2.61 2.14 11.12
C ILE A 282 3.77 1.60 11.97
N ALA A 283 3.53 0.53 12.72
CA ALA A 283 4.59 -0.07 13.56
C ALA A 283 5.82 -0.47 12.71
N ARG A 284 5.61 -0.98 11.49
CA ARG A 284 6.71 -1.35 10.59
C ARG A 284 7.45 -0.11 10.07
N LEU A 285 6.72 0.96 9.68
CA LEU A 285 7.30 2.25 9.27
C LEU A 285 8.15 2.90 10.37
N GLU A 286 7.79 2.71 11.64
CA GLU A 286 8.52 3.27 12.77
C GLU A 286 9.79 2.48 13.14
N GLN A 287 9.82 1.18 12.81
CA GLN A 287 10.99 0.31 13.02
C GLN A 287 12.07 0.49 11.94
N SER A 288 11.74 1.10 10.81
CA SER A 288 12.64 1.27 9.65
C SER A 288 13.39 2.61 9.67
N LYS A 289 13.48 3.25 10.84
CA LYS A 289 14.18 4.54 11.06
C LYS A 289 15.67 4.37 11.25
#